data_28286e426f00e39cffb4de9648db69af
#
_entry.id   28286e426f00e39cffb4de9648db69af
#
_cell.length_a   1.000
_cell.length_b   1.000
_cell.length_c   1.000
_cell.angle_alpha   90.00
_cell.angle_beta   90.00
_cell.angle_gamma   90.00
#
_symmetry.space_group_name_H-M   'P 1'
#
loop_
_entity.id
_entity.type
_entity.pdbx_description
1 polymer ?
#
loop_
_entity_poly.entity_id
_entity_poly.type
_entity_poly.pdbx_seq_one_letter_code
_entity_poly.pdbx_strand_id
1 'polypeptide(L)'
;MVIAKKKEYLKIFLIASIFSVLGGIFGYLIGYLFFDLAIYVIEFYGYQDKVENLKLSMSEGSGFLAWLSILFLAGFTPLPYKAFTISSGLIAFNLPIFIIVSLISRSLRFFIVAYLSYRFGELFTDYMEKHGSKWFTIIGIIIVIIFIIIYLFFKFNG
;
A
#
# COMPACT_ATOMS: atom_id res chain seq x y z
N MET A 1 -8.88 -17.99 -4.47
CA MET A 1 -9.91 -17.60 -5.47
C MET A 1 -9.48 -17.91 -6.91
N VAL A 2 -8.34 -17.44 -7.40
CA VAL A 2 -7.82 -17.76 -8.75
C VAL A 2 -7.49 -19.24 -8.89
N ILE A 3 -6.92 -19.88 -7.88
CA ILE A 3 -6.57 -21.31 -7.89
C ILE A 3 -7.81 -22.19 -8.07
N ALA A 4 -8.93 -21.82 -7.43
CA ALA A 4 -10.19 -22.54 -7.54
C ALA A 4 -10.93 -22.31 -8.88
N LYS A 5 -10.69 -21.18 -9.55
CA LYS A 5 -11.34 -20.77 -10.80
C LYS A 5 -10.33 -20.26 -11.81
N LYS A 6 -9.43 -21.11 -12.25
CA LYS A 6 -8.33 -20.76 -13.18
C LYS A 6 -8.78 -20.01 -14.44
N LYS A 7 -9.91 -20.40 -15.04
CA LYS A 7 -10.43 -19.77 -16.26
C LYS A 7 -10.94 -18.33 -16.05
N GLU A 8 -11.15 -17.93 -14.81
CA GLU A 8 -11.69 -16.60 -14.47
C GLU A 8 -10.63 -15.64 -13.89
N TYR A 9 -9.34 -15.96 -13.98
CA TYR A 9 -8.28 -15.14 -13.37
C TYR A 9 -8.28 -13.69 -13.84
N LEU A 10 -8.60 -13.45 -15.14
CA LEU A 10 -8.72 -12.10 -15.70
C LEU A 10 -9.90 -11.32 -15.11
N LYS A 11 -11.05 -11.98 -14.90
CA LYS A 11 -12.20 -11.34 -14.26
C LYS A 11 -11.90 -10.98 -12.81
N ILE A 12 -11.26 -11.89 -12.09
CA ILE A 12 -10.87 -11.69 -10.69
C ILE A 12 -9.86 -10.54 -10.59
N PHE A 13 -8.87 -10.50 -11.48
CA PHE A 13 -7.91 -9.41 -11.58
C PHE A 13 -8.60 -8.05 -11.81
N LEU A 14 -9.50 -7.96 -12.82
CA LEU A 14 -10.20 -6.71 -13.15
C LEU A 14 -11.05 -6.22 -11.98
N ILE A 15 -11.86 -7.09 -11.38
CA ILE A 15 -12.70 -6.75 -10.23
C ILE A 15 -11.83 -6.27 -9.07
N ALA A 16 -10.77 -7.00 -8.72
CA ALA A 16 -9.86 -6.62 -7.64
C ALA A 16 -9.19 -5.25 -7.89
N SER A 17 -8.79 -4.98 -9.14
CA SER A 17 -8.17 -3.71 -9.53
C SER A 17 -9.15 -2.54 -9.37
N ILE A 18 -10.36 -2.67 -9.92
CA ILE A 18 -11.40 -1.62 -9.87
C ILE A 18 -11.77 -1.31 -8.41
N PHE A 19 -12.14 -2.32 -7.62
CA PHE A 19 -12.52 -2.10 -6.23
C PHE A 19 -11.37 -1.58 -5.37
N SER A 20 -10.15 -1.95 -5.70
CA SER A 20 -8.96 -1.44 -5.01
C SER A 20 -8.72 0.04 -5.29
N VAL A 21 -8.91 0.50 -6.54
CA VAL A 21 -8.80 1.92 -6.90
C VAL A 21 -9.94 2.72 -6.28
N LEU A 22 -11.17 2.21 -6.30
CA LEU A 22 -12.29 2.82 -5.59
C LEU A 22 -11.99 3.01 -4.10
N GLY A 23 -11.46 1.98 -3.42
CA GLY A 23 -10.99 2.11 -2.04
C GLY A 23 -9.88 3.14 -1.86
N GLY A 24 -9.00 3.31 -2.85
CA GLY A 24 -7.98 4.37 -2.88
C GLY A 24 -8.60 5.77 -2.99
N ILE A 25 -9.61 5.94 -3.85
CA ILE A 25 -10.37 7.20 -3.98
C ILE A 25 -11.07 7.54 -2.67
N PHE A 26 -11.71 6.57 -2.02
CA PHE A 26 -12.30 6.79 -0.68
C PHE A 26 -11.25 7.23 0.34
N GLY A 27 -10.06 6.61 0.36
CA GLY A 27 -8.97 7.04 1.22
C GLY A 27 -8.52 8.47 0.93
N TYR A 28 -8.41 8.83 -0.36
CA TYR A 28 -8.10 10.20 -0.78
C TYR A 28 -9.18 11.19 -0.30
N LEU A 29 -10.45 10.89 -0.49
CA LEU A 29 -11.57 11.74 -0.05
C LEU A 29 -11.56 11.93 1.46
N ILE A 30 -11.30 10.88 2.23
CA ILE A 30 -11.13 11.00 3.68
C ILE A 30 -10.02 12.01 3.99
N GLY A 31 -8.83 11.85 3.41
CA GLY A 31 -7.73 12.79 3.60
C GLY A 31 -8.08 14.22 3.22
N TYR A 32 -8.75 14.39 2.09
CA TYR A 32 -9.18 15.70 1.59
C TYR A 32 -10.23 16.37 2.49
N LEU A 33 -11.23 15.63 2.94
CA LEU A 33 -12.31 16.15 3.81
C LEU A 33 -11.82 16.44 5.24
N PHE A 34 -10.85 15.66 5.73
CA PHE A 34 -10.26 15.89 7.05
C PHE A 34 -9.12 16.91 7.03
N PHE A 35 -8.83 17.53 5.89
CA PHE A 35 -7.79 18.53 5.75
C PHE A 35 -8.00 19.71 6.70
N ASP A 36 -9.22 20.23 6.81
CA ASP A 36 -9.53 21.37 7.68
C ASP A 36 -9.31 21.05 9.16
N LEU A 37 -9.65 19.82 9.59
CA LEU A 37 -9.35 19.37 10.96
C LEU A 37 -7.84 19.20 11.20
N ALA A 38 -7.13 18.67 10.20
CA ALA A 38 -5.68 18.52 10.27
C ALA A 38 -4.99 19.89 10.34
N ILE A 39 -5.43 20.87 9.55
CA ILE A 39 -4.93 22.25 9.60
C ILE A 39 -5.13 22.86 10.99
N TYR A 40 -6.31 22.72 11.58
CA TYR A 40 -6.57 23.27 12.93
C TYR A 40 -5.57 22.74 13.96
N VAL A 41 -5.24 21.45 13.93
CA VAL A 41 -4.24 20.85 14.82
C VAL A 41 -2.83 21.36 14.46
N ILE A 42 -2.49 21.47 13.17
CA ILE A 42 -1.20 21.95 12.68
C ILE A 42 -0.97 23.41 13.07
N GLU A 43 -2.01 24.23 12.99
CA GLU A 43 -2.03 25.64 13.43
C GLU A 43 -1.76 25.74 14.93
N PHE A 44 -2.44 24.91 15.73
CA PHE A 44 -2.24 24.89 17.16
C PHE A 44 -0.79 24.59 17.56
N TYR A 45 -0.09 23.77 16.80
CA TYR A 45 1.34 23.44 17.01
C TYR A 45 2.33 24.34 16.25
N GLY A 46 1.86 25.31 15.46
CA GLY A 46 2.73 26.28 14.74
C GLY A 46 3.51 25.66 13.57
N TYR A 47 3.01 24.60 12.93
CA TYR A 47 3.67 23.92 11.81
C TYR A 47 3.10 24.29 10.42
N GLN A 48 2.32 25.35 10.31
CA GLN A 48 1.65 25.79 9.07
C GLN A 48 2.62 25.95 7.89
N ASP A 49 3.70 26.72 8.08
CA ASP A 49 4.68 26.99 7.03
C ASP A 49 5.33 25.70 6.50
N LYS A 50 5.55 24.71 7.41
CA LYS A 50 6.16 23.44 7.02
C LYS A 50 5.22 22.60 6.15
N VAL A 51 3.93 22.61 6.46
CA VAL A 51 2.91 21.86 5.70
C VAL A 51 2.68 22.51 4.35
N GLU A 52 2.63 23.85 4.28
CA GLU A 52 2.46 24.57 3.03
C GLU A 52 3.66 24.40 2.10
N ASN A 53 4.87 24.49 2.61
CA ASN A 53 6.09 24.18 1.88
C ASN A 53 6.15 22.73 1.38
N LEU A 54 5.71 21.77 2.19
CA LEU A 54 5.60 20.37 1.76
C LEU A 54 4.57 20.20 0.64
N LYS A 55 3.40 20.84 0.77
CA LYS A 55 2.34 20.79 -0.24
C LYS A 55 2.84 21.36 -1.57
N LEU A 56 3.49 22.51 -1.56
CA LEU A 56 4.09 23.12 -2.75
C LEU A 56 5.17 22.21 -3.36
N SER A 57 6.08 21.70 -2.53
CA SER A 57 7.15 20.80 -2.99
C SER A 57 6.62 19.52 -3.61
N MET A 58 5.51 18.98 -3.09
CA MET A 58 4.90 17.73 -3.59
C MET A 58 3.93 17.96 -4.76
N SER A 59 3.51 19.20 -5.00
CA SER A 59 2.62 19.56 -6.10
C SER A 59 3.37 19.87 -7.39
N GLU A 60 4.64 20.30 -7.29
CA GLU A 60 5.45 20.75 -8.43
C GLU A 60 6.90 20.27 -8.34
N GLY A 61 7.55 20.13 -9.50
CA GLY A 61 8.97 19.85 -9.62
C GLY A 61 9.42 18.46 -9.15
N SER A 62 10.58 18.41 -8.49
CA SER A 62 11.20 17.14 -8.05
C SER A 62 10.40 16.42 -6.97
N GLY A 63 9.71 17.15 -6.10
CA GLY A 63 8.83 16.57 -5.07
C GLY A 63 7.61 15.89 -5.66
N PHE A 64 7.05 16.42 -6.74
CA PHE A 64 5.96 15.79 -7.47
C PHE A 64 6.35 14.41 -8.02
N LEU A 65 7.50 14.31 -8.68
CA LEU A 65 8.01 13.02 -9.20
C LEU A 65 8.34 12.05 -8.07
N ALA A 66 8.91 12.53 -6.97
CA ALA A 66 9.17 11.72 -5.80
C ALA A 66 7.87 11.14 -5.21
N TRP A 67 6.83 11.97 -5.06
CA TRP A 67 5.53 11.53 -4.55
C TRP A 67 4.86 10.52 -5.48
N LEU A 68 4.90 10.74 -6.81
CA LEU A 68 4.42 9.78 -7.80
C LEU A 68 5.12 8.42 -7.68
N SER A 69 6.44 8.44 -7.53
CA SER A 69 7.24 7.21 -7.39
C SER A 69 6.89 6.46 -6.11
N ILE A 70 6.75 7.17 -4.99
CA ILE A 70 6.34 6.59 -3.70
C ILE A 70 4.93 6.02 -3.79
N LEU A 71 3.99 6.74 -4.38
CA LEU A 71 2.61 6.32 -4.56
C LEU A 71 2.52 5.06 -5.45
N PHE A 72 3.30 5.03 -6.54
CA PHE A 72 3.41 3.87 -7.42
C PHE A 72 3.98 2.66 -6.66
N LEU A 73 5.09 2.82 -5.96
CA LEU A 73 5.72 1.76 -5.17
C LEU A 73 4.79 1.27 -4.05
N ALA A 74 4.10 2.16 -3.35
CA ALA A 74 3.15 1.78 -2.31
C ALA A 74 1.96 0.99 -2.86
N GLY A 75 1.48 1.33 -4.06
CA GLY A 75 0.43 0.58 -4.75
C GLY A 75 0.89 -0.79 -5.25
N PHE A 76 2.12 -0.89 -5.71
CA PHE A 76 2.70 -2.12 -6.25
C PHE A 76 3.17 -3.08 -5.15
N THR A 77 3.81 -2.59 -4.11
CA THR A 77 4.36 -3.38 -3.00
C THR A 77 3.30 -3.68 -1.91
N PRO A 78 3.55 -4.58 -0.96
CA PRO A 78 2.66 -4.83 0.18
C PRO A 78 2.73 -3.74 1.27
N LEU A 79 3.15 -2.53 0.92
CA LEU A 79 3.14 -1.39 1.84
C LEU A 79 1.71 -0.95 2.20
N PRO A 80 1.52 -0.23 3.30
CA PRO A 80 0.19 0.25 3.75
C PRO A 80 -0.32 1.36 2.83
N TYR A 81 -0.78 0.97 1.64
CA TYR A 81 -1.28 1.87 0.58
C TYR A 81 -2.34 2.87 1.08
N LYS A 82 -3.17 2.46 2.06
CA LYS A 82 -4.19 3.35 2.65
C LYS A 82 -3.60 4.62 3.26
N ALA A 83 -2.43 4.53 3.90
CA ALA A 83 -1.76 5.70 4.44
C ALA A 83 -1.41 6.70 3.34
N PHE A 84 -0.87 6.21 2.21
CA PHE A 84 -0.51 7.06 1.07
C PHE A 84 -1.71 7.67 0.36
N THR A 85 -2.87 6.97 0.32
CA THR A 85 -4.10 7.54 -0.26
C THR A 85 -4.64 8.68 0.60
N ILE A 86 -4.68 8.51 1.91
CA ILE A 86 -5.11 9.55 2.85
C ILE A 86 -4.13 10.73 2.80
N SER A 87 -2.82 10.49 2.83
CA SER A 87 -1.81 11.55 2.72
C SER A 87 -1.92 12.32 1.41
N SER A 88 -2.20 11.64 0.28
CA SER A 88 -2.43 12.30 -1.02
C SER A 88 -3.66 13.22 -0.97
N GLY A 89 -4.72 12.84 -0.23
CA GLY A 89 -5.87 13.69 0.02
C GLY A 89 -5.52 14.90 0.89
N LEU A 90 -4.77 14.70 1.98
CA LEU A 90 -4.35 15.75 2.89
C LEU A 90 -3.51 16.84 2.20
N ILE A 91 -2.62 16.48 1.29
CA ILE A 91 -1.83 17.46 0.50
C ILE A 91 -2.60 18.00 -0.71
N ALA A 92 -3.85 17.61 -0.91
CA ALA A 92 -4.68 17.93 -2.07
C ALA A 92 -3.95 17.64 -3.41
N PHE A 93 -3.25 16.48 -3.47
CA PHE A 93 -2.56 16.05 -4.67
C PHE A 93 -3.52 15.92 -5.85
N ASN A 94 -3.05 16.13 -7.08
CA ASN A 94 -3.90 16.09 -8.28
C ASN A 94 -4.65 14.77 -8.40
N LEU A 95 -5.98 14.79 -8.22
CA LEU A 95 -6.84 13.60 -8.18
C LEU A 95 -6.80 12.77 -9.47
N PRO A 96 -6.91 13.33 -10.68
CA PRO A 96 -6.75 12.59 -11.94
C PRO A 96 -5.43 11.80 -12.02
N ILE A 97 -4.32 12.43 -11.68
CA ILE A 97 -2.99 11.80 -11.70
C ILE A 97 -2.92 10.71 -10.63
N PHE A 98 -3.44 10.97 -9.43
CA PHE A 98 -3.55 9.98 -8.37
C PHE A 98 -4.31 8.73 -8.85
N ILE A 99 -5.46 8.90 -9.51
CA ILE A 99 -6.27 7.78 -10.01
C ILE A 99 -5.50 6.98 -11.06
N ILE A 100 -4.84 7.63 -12.03
CA ILE A 100 -4.08 6.97 -13.08
C ILE A 100 -2.93 6.15 -12.49
N VAL A 101 -2.11 6.74 -11.63
CA VAL A 101 -0.97 6.05 -10.99
C VAL A 101 -1.44 4.90 -10.12
N SER A 102 -2.50 5.11 -9.34
CA SER A 102 -3.13 4.07 -8.52
C SER A 102 -3.66 2.93 -9.37
N LEU A 103 -4.34 3.22 -10.48
CA LEU A 103 -4.87 2.22 -11.39
C LEU A 103 -3.73 1.38 -11.98
N ILE A 104 -2.67 2.00 -12.47
CA ILE A 104 -1.53 1.30 -13.07
C ILE A 104 -0.83 0.42 -12.03
N SER A 105 -0.44 0.99 -10.88
CA SER A 105 0.32 0.28 -9.86
C SER A 105 -0.45 -0.90 -9.26
N ARG A 106 -1.72 -0.70 -8.94
CA ARG A 106 -2.60 -1.73 -8.38
C ARG A 106 -2.95 -2.81 -9.40
N SER A 107 -3.25 -2.41 -10.65
CA SER A 107 -3.51 -3.37 -11.72
C SER A 107 -2.29 -4.24 -12.00
N LEU A 108 -1.10 -3.66 -12.06
CA LEU A 108 0.14 -4.41 -12.27
C LEU A 108 0.36 -5.44 -11.14
N ARG A 109 0.20 -5.02 -9.88
CA ARG A 109 0.29 -5.92 -8.74
C ARG A 109 -0.72 -7.06 -8.81
N PHE A 110 -2.01 -6.75 -9.00
CA PHE A 110 -3.04 -7.79 -9.03
C PHE A 110 -2.90 -8.70 -10.25
N PHE A 111 -2.45 -8.17 -11.37
CA PHE A 111 -2.16 -8.98 -12.55
C PHE A 111 -1.05 -9.99 -12.28
N ILE A 112 0.07 -9.55 -11.71
CA ILE A 112 1.18 -10.44 -11.37
C ILE A 112 0.72 -11.52 -10.37
N VAL A 113 0.03 -11.13 -9.31
CA VAL A 113 -0.47 -12.10 -8.30
C VAL A 113 -1.46 -13.08 -8.92
N ALA A 114 -2.40 -12.60 -9.75
CA ALA A 114 -3.38 -13.46 -10.41
C ALA A 114 -2.71 -14.40 -11.41
N TYR A 115 -1.74 -13.91 -12.19
CA TYR A 115 -0.99 -14.72 -13.14
C TYR A 115 -0.12 -15.78 -12.46
N LEU A 116 0.61 -15.41 -11.41
CA LEU A 116 1.40 -16.36 -10.63
C LEU A 116 0.52 -17.42 -9.97
N SER A 117 -0.63 -17.01 -9.42
CA SER A 117 -1.60 -17.95 -8.84
C SER A 117 -2.20 -18.87 -9.91
N TYR A 118 -2.44 -18.37 -11.12
CA TYR A 118 -2.89 -19.18 -12.24
C TYR A 118 -1.82 -20.20 -12.66
N ARG A 119 -0.56 -19.77 -12.78
CA ARG A 119 0.52 -20.61 -13.30
C ARG A 119 1.05 -21.62 -12.28
N PHE A 120 1.21 -21.19 -11.04
CA PHE A 120 1.91 -21.96 -10.00
C PHE A 120 1.01 -22.36 -8.82
N GLY A 121 -0.28 -21.99 -8.84
CA GLY A 121 -1.17 -22.19 -7.69
C GLY A 121 -1.33 -23.64 -7.26
N GLU A 122 -1.38 -24.60 -8.20
CA GLU A 122 -1.48 -26.03 -7.87
C GLU A 122 -0.20 -26.54 -7.23
N LEU A 123 0.97 -26.21 -7.82
CA LEU A 123 2.26 -26.60 -7.25
C LEU A 123 2.44 -26.06 -5.83
N PHE A 124 2.01 -24.82 -5.60
CA PHE A 124 2.04 -24.20 -4.29
C PHE A 124 1.08 -24.88 -3.30
N THR A 125 -0.11 -25.22 -3.74
CA THR A 125 -1.11 -25.92 -2.91
C THR A 125 -0.62 -27.30 -2.51
N ASP A 126 -0.13 -28.10 -3.45
CA ASP A 126 0.41 -29.42 -3.19
C ASP A 126 1.63 -29.39 -2.25
N TYR A 127 2.49 -28.38 -2.43
CA TYR A 127 3.64 -28.18 -1.56
C TYR A 127 3.20 -27.78 -0.14
N MET A 128 2.22 -26.89 -0.03
CA MET A 128 1.69 -26.43 1.25
C MET A 128 0.93 -27.53 1.99
N GLU A 129 0.17 -28.39 1.30
CA GLU A 129 -0.47 -29.55 1.92
C GLU A 129 0.55 -30.53 2.51
N LYS A 130 1.67 -30.74 1.81
CA LYS A 130 2.73 -31.65 2.26
C LYS A 130 3.63 -31.08 3.36
N HIS A 131 3.90 -29.79 3.34
CA HIS A 131 4.93 -29.15 4.20
C HIS A 131 4.42 -27.92 4.97
N GLY A 132 3.17 -27.50 4.75
CA GLY A 132 2.64 -26.20 5.22
C GLY A 132 2.75 -26.02 6.73
N SER A 133 2.43 -27.05 7.52
CA SER A 133 2.51 -26.98 8.99
C SER A 133 3.93 -26.63 9.48
N LYS A 134 4.96 -27.25 8.90
CA LYS A 134 6.36 -27.00 9.27
C LYS A 134 6.83 -25.59 8.87
N TRP A 135 6.44 -25.12 7.67
CA TRP A 135 6.83 -23.80 7.18
C TRP A 135 6.17 -22.67 7.96
N PHE A 136 4.87 -22.79 8.31
CA PHE A 136 4.21 -21.81 9.16
C PHE A 136 4.84 -21.72 10.54
N THR A 137 5.22 -22.86 11.12
CA THR A 137 5.93 -22.89 12.40
C THR A 137 7.29 -22.22 12.32
N ILE A 138 8.07 -22.51 11.27
CA ILE A 138 9.40 -21.89 11.08
C ILE A 138 9.29 -20.38 10.89
N ILE A 139 8.38 -19.90 10.03
CA ILE A 139 8.15 -18.47 9.81
C ILE A 139 7.68 -17.80 11.12
N GLY A 140 6.78 -18.42 11.86
CA GLY A 140 6.34 -17.92 13.17
C GLY A 140 7.50 -17.76 14.15
N ILE A 141 8.37 -18.77 14.24
CA ILE A 141 9.56 -18.72 15.10
C ILE A 141 10.50 -17.61 14.67
N ILE A 142 10.76 -17.45 13.36
CA ILE A 142 11.63 -16.39 12.83
C ILE A 142 11.09 -15.01 13.20
N ILE A 143 9.78 -14.77 13.04
CA ILE A 143 9.14 -13.51 13.41
C ILE A 143 9.31 -13.23 14.90
N VAL A 144 9.08 -14.22 15.76
CA VAL A 144 9.28 -14.08 17.23
C VAL A 144 10.72 -13.75 17.57
N ILE A 145 11.69 -14.42 16.94
CA ILE A 145 13.12 -14.16 17.15
C ILE A 145 13.48 -12.73 16.74
N ILE A 146 12.99 -12.27 15.57
CA ILE A 146 13.20 -10.89 15.10
C ILE A 146 12.63 -9.89 16.12
N PHE A 147 11.43 -10.13 16.63
CA PHE A 147 10.81 -9.28 17.65
C PHE A 147 11.63 -9.22 18.95
N ILE A 148 12.14 -10.37 19.41
CA ILE A 148 13.01 -10.45 20.59
C ILE A 148 14.30 -9.69 20.37
N ILE A 149 14.93 -9.84 19.21
CA ILE A 149 16.18 -9.12 18.87
C ILE A 149 15.94 -7.61 18.86
N ILE A 150 14.86 -7.15 18.22
CA ILE A 150 14.49 -5.73 18.19
C ILE A 150 14.23 -5.22 19.62
N TYR A 151 13.48 -5.96 20.42
CA TYR A 151 13.20 -5.59 21.81
C TYR A 151 14.49 -5.49 22.66
N LEU A 152 15.41 -6.46 22.54
CA LEU A 152 16.68 -6.44 23.23
C LEU A 152 17.58 -5.28 22.76
N PHE A 153 17.59 -5.01 21.45
CA PHE A 153 18.35 -3.88 20.91
C PHE A 153 17.89 -2.54 21.47
N PHE A 154 16.58 -2.31 21.56
CA PHE A 154 16.02 -1.10 22.17
C PHE A 154 16.27 -1.03 23.69
N LYS A 155 16.24 -2.17 24.39
CA LYS A 155 16.49 -2.22 25.84
C LYS A 155 17.95 -1.98 26.20
N PHE A 156 18.90 -2.38 25.36
CA PHE A 156 20.33 -2.20 25.62
C PHE A 156 20.90 -0.86 25.13
N ASN A 157 20.20 -0.18 24.18
CA ASN A 157 20.61 1.12 23.64
C ASN A 157 19.79 2.32 24.16
N GLY A 158 18.82 2.11 25.04
CA GLY A 158 18.09 3.15 25.76
C GLY A 158 18.38 3.09 27.25
#